data_1ffb9d345266e5385356e7325bf6d052
#
_entry.id   1ffb9d345266e5385356e7325bf6d052
#
_cell.length_a   1.000
_cell.length_b   1.000
_cell.length_c   1.000
_cell.angle_alpha   90.00
_cell.angle_beta   90.00
_cell.angle_gamma   90.00
#
_symmetry.space_group_name_H-M   'P 1'
#
loop_
_entity.id
_entity.type
_entity.pdbx_description
1 polymer ?
#
loop_
_entity_poly.entity_id
_entity_poly.type
_entity_poly.pdbx_seq_one_letter_code
_entity_poly.pdbx_strand_id
1 'polypeptide(L)'
;MSSLAKQKQEKQMNGYLLSFGVCAAAAFFIFLPFLVVDKGLFQYCGDFNSQQIPFYTYMNGFVKNSAGQWSWETDLGTSAVNSYSFYLYGSPFFWLTTLLPQAWVPFSMVPMFMLKFGVAGLGAYTYLKRYSAGRNYAVIGACLYALSGFTVYNTFFNHF
;
A
#
# COMPACT_ATOMS: atom_id res chain seq x y z
N MET A 1 -17.77 19.64 35.90
CA MET A 1 -16.78 18.68 35.34
C MET A 1 -15.82 19.47 34.51
N SER A 2 -14.58 19.48 34.95
CA SER A 2 -13.57 20.53 34.82
C SER A 2 -12.92 20.64 33.44
N SER A 3 -12.44 21.84 33.14
CA SER A 3 -11.60 22.20 31.98
C SER A 3 -10.41 21.24 31.76
N LEU A 4 -9.90 20.64 32.82
CA LEU A 4 -8.81 19.63 32.81
C LEU A 4 -9.22 18.32 32.13
N ALA A 5 -10.50 17.90 32.23
CA ALA A 5 -10.96 16.71 31.53
C ALA A 5 -11.13 16.96 30.01
N LYS A 6 -11.57 18.15 29.62
CA LYS A 6 -11.61 18.57 28.22
C LYS A 6 -10.22 18.72 27.62
N GLN A 7 -9.27 19.31 28.36
CA GLN A 7 -7.88 19.48 27.93
C GLN A 7 -7.14 18.13 27.77
N LYS A 8 -7.47 17.12 28.59
CA LYS A 8 -6.92 15.77 28.47
C LYS A 8 -7.47 15.02 27.26
N GLN A 9 -8.69 15.38 26.82
CA GLN A 9 -9.32 14.78 25.64
C GLN A 9 -8.77 15.35 24.32
N GLU A 10 -8.36 16.62 24.29
CA GLU A 10 -7.77 17.27 23.10
C GLU A 10 -6.36 16.75 22.75
N LYS A 11 -5.64 16.18 23.71
CA LYS A 11 -4.27 15.67 23.53
C LYS A 11 -4.21 14.19 23.08
N GLN A 12 -5.35 13.52 22.93
CA GLN A 12 -5.36 12.13 22.46
C GLN A 12 -5.42 12.09 20.93
N MET A 13 -4.36 11.58 20.32
CA MET A 13 -4.30 11.33 18.88
C MET A 13 -5.56 10.59 18.41
N ASN A 14 -6.17 11.04 17.32
CA ASN A 14 -7.36 10.42 16.75
C ASN A 14 -7.07 8.93 16.45
N GLY A 15 -7.98 8.02 16.86
CA GLY A 15 -7.81 6.58 16.64
C GLY A 15 -7.64 6.18 15.18
N TYR A 16 -8.17 6.95 14.25
CA TYR A 16 -7.95 6.76 12.81
C TYR A 16 -6.49 6.99 12.41
N LEU A 17 -5.92 8.13 12.84
CA LEU A 17 -4.53 8.46 12.57
C LEU A 17 -3.59 7.51 13.31
N LEU A 18 -3.97 7.08 14.52
CA LEU A 18 -3.18 6.14 15.29
C LEU A 18 -3.12 4.77 14.61
N SER A 19 -4.26 4.21 14.18
CA SER A 19 -4.29 2.90 13.50
C SER A 19 -3.55 2.94 12.17
N PHE A 20 -3.75 3.99 11.37
CA PHE A 20 -3.01 4.19 10.13
C PHE A 20 -1.50 4.27 10.40
N GLY A 21 -1.07 5.14 11.32
CA GLY A 21 0.33 5.39 11.60
C GLY A 21 1.05 4.16 12.18
N VAL A 22 0.41 3.43 13.10
CA VAL A 22 0.98 2.21 13.69
C VAL A 22 1.14 1.12 12.62
N CYS A 23 0.12 0.89 11.78
CA CYS A 23 0.20 -0.12 10.73
C CYS A 23 1.24 0.23 9.65
N ALA A 24 1.30 1.50 9.24
CA ALA A 24 2.31 1.97 8.30
C ALA A 24 3.73 1.90 8.87
N ALA A 25 3.92 2.26 10.14
CA ALA A 25 5.22 2.16 10.82
C ALA A 25 5.64 0.70 10.99
N ALA A 26 4.73 -0.20 11.37
CA ALA A 26 5.01 -1.62 11.46
C ALA A 26 5.46 -2.19 10.10
N ALA A 27 4.76 -1.83 9.01
CA ALA A 27 5.17 -2.19 7.66
C ALA A 27 6.57 -1.66 7.32
N PHE A 28 6.87 -0.41 7.66
CA PHE A 28 8.22 0.15 7.47
C PHE A 28 9.29 -0.70 8.16
N PHE A 29 9.11 -1.04 9.43
CA PHE A 29 10.08 -1.86 10.16
C PHE A 29 10.22 -3.29 9.60
N ILE A 30 9.13 -3.86 9.08
CA ILE A 30 9.16 -5.17 8.40
C ILE A 30 10.01 -5.09 7.12
N PHE A 31 9.87 -4.04 6.33
CA PHE A 31 10.60 -3.89 5.05
C PHE A 31 11.97 -3.26 5.20
N LEU A 32 12.28 -2.63 6.33
CA LEU A 32 13.56 -1.92 6.55
C LEU A 32 14.81 -2.78 6.30
N PRO A 33 14.89 -4.05 6.75
CA PRO A 33 16.08 -4.88 6.47
C PRO A 33 16.33 -5.04 4.97
N PHE A 34 15.27 -5.23 4.17
CA PHE A 34 15.38 -5.38 2.72
C PHE A 34 15.84 -4.07 2.07
N LEU A 35 15.30 -2.93 2.49
CA LEU A 35 15.72 -1.62 1.98
C LEU A 35 17.20 -1.33 2.25
N VAL A 36 17.72 -1.77 3.40
CA VAL A 36 19.14 -1.59 3.75
C VAL A 36 20.03 -2.47 2.87
N VAL A 37 19.64 -3.73 2.68
CA VAL A 37 20.40 -4.70 1.89
C VAL A 37 20.39 -4.34 0.39
N ASP A 38 19.23 -3.98 -0.15
CA ASP A 38 19.02 -3.73 -1.57
C ASP A 38 19.13 -2.24 -1.94
N LYS A 39 19.78 -1.42 -1.09
CA LYS A 39 20.05 0.01 -1.34
C LYS A 39 18.82 0.83 -1.72
N GLY A 40 17.73 0.62 -1.01
CA GLY A 40 16.47 1.33 -1.21
C GLY A 40 15.48 0.62 -2.15
N LEU A 41 15.86 -0.46 -2.78
CA LEU A 41 14.96 -1.33 -3.53
C LEU A 41 14.34 -2.37 -2.59
N PHE A 42 13.16 -2.85 -2.95
CA PHE A 42 12.61 -4.05 -2.35
C PHE A 42 12.56 -5.13 -3.43
N GLN A 43 13.34 -6.18 -3.23
CA GLN A 43 13.36 -7.36 -4.08
C GLN A 43 12.83 -8.55 -3.30
N TYR A 44 12.03 -9.35 -3.97
CA TYR A 44 11.49 -10.58 -3.44
C TYR A 44 11.62 -11.68 -4.51
N CYS A 45 11.16 -12.88 -4.26
CA CYS A 45 11.23 -13.97 -5.25
C CYS A 45 9.97 -14.00 -6.15
N GLY A 46 10.08 -14.74 -7.26
CA GLY A 46 8.95 -15.05 -8.15
C GLY A 46 8.33 -13.84 -8.84
N ASP A 47 7.03 -13.83 -8.89
CA ASP A 47 6.25 -12.87 -9.67
C ASP A 47 6.40 -11.41 -9.21
N PHE A 48 6.82 -11.19 -7.98
CA PHE A 48 7.09 -9.84 -7.52
C PHE A 48 8.16 -9.16 -8.37
N ASN A 49 9.31 -9.81 -8.57
CA ASN A 49 10.41 -9.24 -9.33
C ASN A 49 10.17 -9.33 -10.84
N SER A 50 9.53 -10.40 -11.32
CA SER A 50 9.34 -10.65 -12.75
C SER A 50 8.10 -9.97 -13.34
N GLN A 51 7.12 -9.65 -12.52
CA GLN A 51 5.85 -9.07 -12.98
C GLN A 51 5.52 -7.75 -12.29
N GLN A 52 5.46 -7.70 -10.96
CA GLN A 52 4.96 -6.52 -10.26
C GLN A 52 5.82 -5.28 -10.54
N ILE A 53 7.12 -5.33 -10.30
CA ILE A 53 8.02 -4.21 -10.52
C ILE A 53 8.07 -3.80 -12.01
N PRO A 54 8.28 -4.73 -12.97
CA PRO A 54 8.27 -4.41 -14.39
C PRO A 54 6.95 -3.85 -14.88
N PHE A 55 5.81 -4.44 -14.48
CA PHE A 55 4.50 -3.98 -14.95
C PHE A 55 4.16 -2.59 -14.43
N TYR A 56 4.42 -2.32 -13.15
CA TYR A 56 4.25 -0.97 -12.59
C TYR A 56 5.12 0.05 -13.30
N THR A 57 6.38 -0.29 -13.55
CA THR A 57 7.34 0.59 -14.23
C THR A 57 6.94 0.85 -15.68
N TYR A 58 6.62 -0.22 -16.41
CA TYR A 58 6.18 -0.14 -17.80
C TYR A 58 4.91 0.69 -17.93
N MET A 59 3.88 0.35 -17.17
CA MET A 59 2.58 0.99 -17.28
C MET A 59 2.58 2.44 -16.76
N ASN A 60 3.46 2.79 -15.80
CA ASN A 60 3.68 4.18 -15.43
C ASN A 60 4.15 5.01 -16.64
N GLY A 61 5.12 4.50 -17.40
CA GLY A 61 5.59 5.13 -18.62
C GLY A 61 4.53 5.14 -19.72
N PHE A 62 3.83 4.02 -19.90
CA PHE A 62 2.79 3.87 -20.92
C PHE A 62 1.63 4.87 -20.70
N VAL A 63 1.08 4.97 -19.50
CA VAL A 63 -0.02 5.90 -19.17
C VAL A 63 0.37 7.36 -19.40
N LYS A 64 1.65 7.71 -19.18
CA LYS A 64 2.14 9.08 -19.37
C LYS A 64 2.42 9.44 -20.83
N ASN A 65 2.90 8.48 -21.61
CA ASN A 65 3.44 8.74 -22.95
C ASN A 65 2.51 8.27 -24.08
N SER A 66 1.52 7.43 -23.78
CA SER A 66 0.62 6.88 -24.79
C SER A 66 -0.76 7.55 -24.76
N ALA A 67 -1.21 7.99 -25.91
CA ALA A 67 -2.58 8.47 -26.10
C ALA A 67 -3.59 7.34 -26.42
N GLY A 68 -3.14 6.08 -26.48
CA GLY A 68 -3.93 4.95 -26.93
C GLY A 68 -4.03 3.81 -25.90
N GLN A 69 -4.78 2.79 -26.28
CA GLN A 69 -4.94 1.56 -25.50
C GLN A 69 -4.03 0.43 -25.98
N TRP A 70 -3.44 0.58 -27.15
CA TRP A 70 -2.64 -0.43 -27.83
C TRP A 70 -1.15 -0.32 -27.49
N SER A 71 -0.54 -1.44 -27.18
CA SER A 71 0.90 -1.56 -26.96
C SER A 71 1.51 -2.58 -27.91
N TRP A 72 2.55 -2.20 -28.62
CA TRP A 72 3.36 -3.10 -29.44
C TRP A 72 4.42 -3.86 -28.63
N GLU A 73 4.71 -3.38 -27.41
CA GLU A 73 5.71 -3.97 -26.51
C GLU A 73 5.14 -5.09 -25.64
N THR A 74 3.82 -5.28 -25.68
CA THR A 74 3.12 -6.31 -24.90
C THR A 74 2.65 -7.41 -25.84
N ASP A 75 3.07 -8.65 -25.60
CA ASP A 75 2.59 -9.86 -26.29
C ASP A 75 2.53 -9.76 -27.83
N LEU A 76 3.57 -9.14 -28.45
CA LEU A 76 3.65 -8.91 -29.91
C LEU A 76 2.59 -7.93 -30.45
N GLY A 77 1.97 -7.15 -29.57
CA GLY A 77 0.95 -6.17 -29.90
C GLY A 77 -0.42 -6.57 -29.38
N THR A 78 -0.86 -5.88 -28.33
CA THR A 78 -2.17 -6.11 -27.71
C THR A 78 -2.68 -4.85 -27.01
N SER A 79 -3.93 -4.94 -26.51
CA SER A 79 -4.47 -3.89 -25.66
C SER A 79 -3.81 -3.89 -24.28
N ALA A 80 -3.03 -2.86 -23.99
CA ALA A 80 -2.40 -2.68 -22.68
C ALA A 80 -3.42 -2.62 -21.56
N VAL A 81 -4.61 -2.04 -21.80
CA VAL A 81 -5.69 -2.01 -20.81
C VAL A 81 -6.15 -3.42 -20.47
N ASN A 82 -6.40 -4.27 -21.46
CA ASN A 82 -6.88 -5.64 -21.21
C ASN A 82 -5.80 -6.48 -20.52
N SER A 83 -4.53 -6.33 -20.92
CA SER A 83 -3.42 -7.12 -20.37
C SER A 83 -3.08 -6.74 -18.93
N TYR A 84 -3.21 -5.48 -18.56
CA TYR A 84 -2.76 -4.97 -17.26
C TYR A 84 -3.88 -4.45 -16.35
N SER A 85 -5.15 -4.46 -16.77
CA SER A 85 -6.24 -3.96 -15.92
C SER A 85 -6.39 -4.78 -14.64
N PHE A 86 -6.22 -6.08 -14.71
CA PHE A 86 -6.26 -6.97 -13.55
C PHE A 86 -5.17 -6.63 -12.51
N TYR A 87 -3.96 -6.33 -12.97
CA TYR A 87 -2.82 -6.08 -12.10
C TYR A 87 -2.74 -4.63 -11.59
N LEU A 88 -3.15 -3.65 -12.39
CA LEU A 88 -2.76 -2.26 -12.17
C LEU A 88 -3.93 -1.28 -12.18
N TYR A 89 -4.75 -1.27 -13.23
CA TYR A 89 -5.76 -0.21 -13.41
C TYR A 89 -6.81 -0.15 -12.32
N GLY A 90 -7.16 -1.28 -11.71
CA GLY A 90 -8.09 -1.36 -10.59
C GLY A 90 -7.49 -0.92 -9.25
N SER A 91 -6.18 -0.72 -9.17
CA SER A 91 -5.50 -0.38 -7.92
C SER A 91 -5.29 1.13 -7.78
N PRO A 92 -5.85 1.78 -6.75
CA PRO A 92 -5.58 3.20 -6.48
C PRO A 92 -4.09 3.46 -6.20
N PHE A 93 -3.37 2.47 -5.70
CA PHE A 93 -1.94 2.58 -5.42
C PHE A 93 -1.09 2.64 -6.69
N PHE A 94 -1.51 1.96 -7.75
CA PHE A 94 -0.88 2.12 -9.07
C PHE A 94 -0.99 3.57 -9.54
N TRP A 95 -2.18 4.16 -9.47
CA TRP A 95 -2.39 5.55 -9.91
C TRP A 95 -1.57 6.57 -9.11
N LEU A 96 -1.28 6.30 -7.85
CA LEU A 96 -0.34 7.13 -7.08
C LEU A 96 1.09 7.07 -7.65
N THR A 97 1.51 5.92 -8.18
CA THR A 97 2.84 5.82 -8.80
C THR A 97 2.97 6.65 -10.07
N THR A 98 1.86 6.94 -10.76
CA THR A 98 1.91 7.80 -11.97
C THR A 98 2.29 9.25 -11.67
N LEU A 99 2.23 9.69 -10.42
CA LEU A 99 2.75 10.98 -9.98
C LEU A 99 4.29 11.02 -9.94
N LEU A 100 4.94 9.87 -9.94
CA LEU A 100 6.40 9.74 -9.85
C LEU A 100 7.02 9.55 -11.25
N PRO A 101 8.26 10.01 -11.47
CA PRO A 101 9.02 9.63 -12.66
C PRO A 101 9.15 8.10 -12.77
N GLN A 102 9.13 7.58 -14.01
CA GLN A 102 9.18 6.13 -14.26
C GLN A 102 10.38 5.45 -13.56
N ALA A 103 11.55 6.10 -13.56
CA ALA A 103 12.76 5.59 -12.93
C ALA A 103 12.64 5.43 -11.40
N TRP A 104 11.69 6.10 -10.75
CA TRP A 104 11.48 6.05 -9.31
C TRP A 104 10.44 5.00 -8.89
N VAL A 105 9.74 4.42 -9.85
CA VAL A 105 8.68 3.43 -9.56
C VAL A 105 9.20 2.23 -8.76
N PRO A 106 10.36 1.60 -9.09
CA PRO A 106 10.88 0.50 -8.29
C PRO A 106 11.13 0.86 -6.82
N PHE A 107 11.61 2.08 -6.55
CA PHE A 107 11.85 2.57 -5.19
C PHE A 107 10.55 2.92 -4.43
N SER A 108 9.45 3.12 -5.14
CA SER A 108 8.15 3.43 -4.55
C SER A 108 7.42 2.21 -3.99
N MET A 109 7.89 0.99 -4.24
CA MET A 109 7.19 -0.23 -3.83
C MET A 109 6.94 -0.29 -2.31
N VAL A 110 7.99 -0.07 -1.50
CA VAL A 110 7.84 -0.08 -0.04
C VAL A 110 6.97 1.07 0.48
N PRO A 111 7.14 2.33 0.06
CA PRO A 111 6.16 3.39 0.37
C PRO A 111 4.71 3.03 0.03
N MET A 112 4.46 2.37 -1.11
CA MET A 112 3.12 1.92 -1.46
C MET A 112 2.62 0.81 -0.53
N PHE A 113 3.48 -0.12 -0.12
CA PHE A 113 3.11 -1.13 0.88
C PHE A 113 2.80 -0.51 2.24
N MET A 114 3.61 0.42 2.72
CA MET A 114 3.32 1.15 3.96
C MET A 114 1.94 1.82 3.88
N LEU A 115 1.63 2.44 2.76
CA LEU A 115 0.33 3.06 2.53
C LEU A 115 -0.80 2.02 2.51
N LYS A 116 -0.63 0.87 1.84
CA LYS A 116 -1.61 -0.24 1.83
C LYS A 116 -1.90 -0.74 3.24
N PHE A 117 -0.86 -1.04 4.05
CA PHE A 117 -1.03 -1.48 5.44
C PHE A 117 -1.69 -0.40 6.30
N GLY A 118 -1.31 0.87 6.13
CA GLY A 118 -1.93 1.99 6.82
C GLY A 118 -3.42 2.12 6.50
N VAL A 119 -3.80 2.05 5.21
CA VAL A 119 -5.19 2.10 4.75
C VAL A 119 -5.98 0.89 5.24
N ALA A 120 -5.40 -0.32 5.23
CA ALA A 120 -6.03 -1.51 5.78
C ALA A 120 -6.31 -1.36 7.28
N GLY A 121 -5.34 -0.83 8.05
CA GLY A 121 -5.53 -0.52 9.47
C GLY A 121 -6.60 0.54 9.71
N LEU A 122 -6.62 1.59 8.90
CA LEU A 122 -7.65 2.63 8.95
C LEU A 122 -9.05 2.06 8.68
N GLY A 123 -9.20 1.25 7.64
CA GLY A 123 -10.45 0.60 7.27
C GLY A 123 -10.95 -0.34 8.37
N ALA A 124 -10.07 -1.20 8.89
CA ALA A 124 -10.38 -2.11 9.98
C ALA A 124 -10.76 -1.36 11.27
N TYR A 125 -10.05 -0.29 11.62
CA TYR A 125 -10.42 0.57 12.75
C TYR A 125 -11.80 1.19 12.58
N THR A 126 -12.11 1.68 11.38
CA THR A 126 -13.42 2.29 11.06
C THR A 126 -14.57 1.33 11.34
N TYR A 127 -14.37 0.05 11.04
CA TYR A 127 -15.35 -1.00 11.33
C TYR A 127 -15.37 -1.38 12.82
N LEU A 128 -14.21 -1.73 13.37
CA LEU A 128 -14.09 -2.31 14.72
C LEU A 128 -14.47 -1.34 15.84
N LYS A 129 -14.28 -0.03 15.65
CA LYS A 129 -14.66 0.97 16.67
C LYS A 129 -16.14 0.94 17.04
N ARG A 130 -17.01 0.36 16.18
CA ARG A 130 -18.45 0.23 16.44
C ARG A 130 -18.77 -0.88 17.45
N TYR A 131 -17.89 -1.86 17.56
CA TYR A 131 -18.10 -3.07 18.37
C TYR A 131 -17.13 -3.16 19.54
N SER A 132 -16.10 -2.33 19.60
CA SER A 132 -15.08 -2.36 20.63
C SER A 132 -15.49 -1.52 21.83
N ALA A 133 -15.17 -2.01 23.04
CA ALA A 133 -15.40 -1.31 24.30
C ALA A 133 -14.58 0.00 24.46
N GLY A 134 -13.60 0.22 23.60
CA GLY A 134 -12.78 1.44 23.63
C GLY A 134 -11.83 1.56 22.43
N ARG A 135 -11.34 2.79 22.22
CA ARG A 135 -10.44 3.15 21.13
C ARG A 135 -9.23 2.21 21.01
N ASN A 136 -8.57 1.91 22.11
CA ASN A 136 -7.32 1.12 22.11
C ASN A 136 -7.57 -0.31 21.63
N TYR A 137 -8.67 -0.94 22.04
CA TYR A 137 -9.04 -2.28 21.58
C TYR A 137 -9.35 -2.29 20.08
N ALA A 138 -10.02 -1.24 19.57
CA ALA A 138 -10.26 -1.10 18.14
C ALA A 138 -8.96 -0.92 17.34
N VAL A 139 -7.99 -0.17 17.88
CA VAL A 139 -6.67 -0.01 17.25
C VAL A 139 -5.89 -1.33 17.23
N ILE A 140 -5.87 -2.06 18.34
CA ILE A 140 -5.21 -3.38 18.40
C ILE A 140 -5.84 -4.34 17.38
N GLY A 141 -7.18 -4.43 17.35
CA GLY A 141 -7.88 -5.24 16.36
C GLY A 141 -7.57 -4.83 14.91
N ALA A 142 -7.46 -3.53 14.64
CA ALA A 142 -7.08 -3.02 13.34
C ALA A 142 -5.65 -3.43 12.94
N CYS A 143 -4.71 -3.39 13.88
CA CYS A 143 -3.34 -3.85 13.65
C CYS A 143 -3.29 -5.37 13.40
N LEU A 144 -4.01 -6.16 14.17
CA LEU A 144 -4.08 -7.61 13.97
C LEU A 144 -4.66 -7.98 12.60
N TYR A 145 -5.66 -7.24 12.12
CA TYR A 145 -6.20 -7.43 10.79
C TYR A 145 -5.21 -7.02 9.70
N ALA A 146 -4.68 -5.79 9.77
CA ALA A 146 -3.79 -5.24 8.75
C ALA A 146 -2.48 -6.03 8.62
N LEU A 147 -1.95 -6.54 9.73
CA LEU A 147 -0.70 -7.32 9.78
C LEU A 147 -0.96 -8.83 9.81
N SER A 148 -2.17 -9.27 9.45
CA SER A 148 -2.48 -10.71 9.41
C SER A 148 -1.63 -11.43 8.36
N GLY A 149 -1.40 -12.72 8.58
CA GLY A 149 -0.66 -13.57 7.63
C GLY A 149 -1.25 -13.54 6.22
N PHE A 150 -2.57 -13.42 6.09
CA PHE A 150 -3.25 -13.24 4.81
C PHE A 150 -2.80 -11.96 4.09
N THR A 151 -2.81 -10.81 4.78
CA THR A 151 -2.42 -9.53 4.19
C THR A 151 -0.94 -9.51 3.81
N VAL A 152 -0.08 -10.05 4.69
CA VAL A 152 1.37 -10.13 4.43
C VAL A 152 1.65 -11.04 3.24
N TYR A 153 1.04 -12.22 3.19
CA TYR A 153 1.20 -13.15 2.08
C TYR A 153 0.78 -12.52 0.74
N ASN A 154 -0.42 -11.93 0.69
CA ASN A 154 -0.93 -11.33 -0.55
C ASN A 154 -0.22 -10.04 -0.97
N THR A 155 0.57 -9.42 -0.10
CA THR A 155 1.42 -8.28 -0.48
C THR A 155 2.44 -8.65 -1.55
N PHE A 156 2.92 -9.89 -1.55
CA PHE A 156 3.94 -10.38 -2.49
C PHE A 156 3.34 -10.99 -3.76
N PHE A 157 2.09 -11.43 -3.70
CA PHE A 157 1.35 -12.00 -4.82
C PHE A 157 0.29 -10.98 -5.28
N ASN A 158 0.74 -9.90 -5.85
CA ASN A 158 -0.04 -8.70 -6.14
C ASN A 158 -1.15 -8.88 -7.20
N HIS A 159 -1.81 -10.00 -7.20
CA HIS A 159 -2.96 -10.24 -8.08
C HIS A 159 -4.27 -9.74 -7.47
N PHE A 160 -4.25 -9.15 -6.26
CA PHE A 160 -5.44 -8.73 -5.53
C PHE A 160 -5.30 -7.37 -4.88
#